data_fa7e0fad727bffc7bb91bfff32dee15b
#
_entry.id   fa7e0fad727bffc7bb91bfff32dee15b
#
_cell.length_a   1.000
_cell.length_b   1.000
_cell.length_c   1.000
_cell.angle_alpha   90.00
_cell.angle_beta   90.00
_cell.angle_gamma   90.00
#
_symmetry.space_group_name_H-M   'P 1'
#
loop_
_entity.id
_entity.type
_entity.pdbx_description
1 polymer ?
#
loop_
_entity_poly.entity_id
_entity_poly.type
_entity_poly.pdbx_seq_one_letter_code
_entity_poly.pdbx_strand_id
1 'polypeptide(L)'
;TIIQFAVETGMRRSEILKLQWNDINLNTGIASLYDTKNGDDRHIPLTKKAIKLLSNFTQTTEFVFPISANCLRLAWERCKNKSNIKGLRFHDLRHEAVSRFFEMGLSVPEVALISGHKDVRQLFRYTHLKPENLIAKYSNIF
;
A
#
# COMPACT_ATOMS: atom_id res chain seq x y z
N THR A 1 -12.25 4.41 4.49
CA THR A 1 -11.59 3.09 4.64
C THR A 1 -10.64 2.79 3.48
N ILE A 2 -11.08 2.94 2.21
CA ILE A 2 -10.22 2.63 1.04
C ILE A 2 -8.93 3.47 0.99
N ILE A 3 -8.99 4.74 1.38
CA ILE A 3 -7.81 5.62 1.49
C ILE A 3 -6.82 5.07 2.53
N GLN A 4 -7.32 4.72 3.70
CA GLN A 4 -6.49 4.13 4.76
C GLN A 4 -5.87 2.81 4.31
N PHE A 5 -6.64 1.95 3.64
CA PHE A 5 -6.15 0.70 3.10
C PHE A 5 -5.06 0.91 2.04
N ALA A 6 -5.23 1.89 1.16
CA ALA A 6 -4.24 2.24 0.15
C ALA A 6 -2.90 2.67 0.78
N VAL A 7 -2.93 3.48 1.84
CA VAL A 7 -1.73 3.92 2.56
C VAL A 7 -1.07 2.78 3.34
N GLU A 8 -1.86 1.86 3.88
CA GLU A 8 -1.33 0.70 4.64
C GLU A 8 -0.69 -0.36 3.74
N THR A 9 -1.12 -0.47 2.50
CA THR A 9 -0.69 -1.56 1.59
C THR A 9 0.21 -1.11 0.45
N GLY A 10 0.16 0.15 0.07
CA GLY A 10 0.86 0.65 -1.11
C GLY A 10 0.33 0.10 -2.43
N MET A 11 -0.82 -0.56 -2.44
CA MET A 11 -1.42 -1.14 -3.63
C MET A 11 -1.83 -0.06 -4.64
N ARG A 12 -1.78 -0.41 -5.93
CA ARG A 12 -2.32 0.44 -6.99
C ARG A 12 -3.85 0.48 -6.91
N ARG A 13 -4.45 1.58 -7.35
CA ARG A 13 -5.93 1.74 -7.38
C ARG A 13 -6.62 0.55 -8.04
N SER A 14 -6.14 0.11 -9.20
CA SER A 14 -6.71 -1.02 -9.93
C SER A 14 -6.59 -2.34 -9.17
N GLU A 15 -5.52 -2.55 -8.43
CA GLU A 15 -5.31 -3.72 -7.58
C GLU A 15 -6.30 -3.73 -6.42
N ILE A 16 -6.51 -2.60 -5.77
CA ILE A 16 -7.47 -2.45 -4.68
C ILE A 16 -8.90 -2.75 -5.17
N LEU A 17 -9.29 -2.22 -6.33
CA LEU A 17 -10.63 -2.40 -6.89
C LEU A 17 -10.90 -3.81 -7.41
N LYS A 18 -9.87 -4.57 -7.73
CA LYS A 18 -9.97 -5.98 -8.16
C LYS A 18 -9.81 -6.97 -7.02
N LEU A 19 -9.45 -6.51 -5.82
CA LEU A 19 -9.18 -7.38 -4.68
C LEU A 19 -10.45 -8.10 -4.24
N GLN A 20 -10.38 -9.42 -4.17
CA GLN A 20 -11.46 -10.29 -3.74
C GLN A 20 -11.21 -10.83 -2.34
N TRP A 21 -12.25 -11.17 -1.62
CA TRP A 21 -12.13 -11.77 -0.30
C TRP A 21 -11.37 -13.11 -0.32
N ASN A 22 -11.51 -13.87 -1.40
CA ASN A 22 -10.77 -15.13 -1.60
C ASN A 22 -9.25 -14.95 -1.73
N ASP A 23 -8.81 -13.74 -2.07
CA ASP A 23 -7.37 -13.41 -2.19
C ASP A 23 -6.75 -12.99 -0.86
N ILE A 24 -7.56 -12.90 0.21
CA ILE A 24 -7.11 -12.42 1.50
C ILE A 24 -7.19 -13.53 2.54
N ASN A 25 -6.09 -13.76 3.21
CA ASN A 25 -6.03 -14.60 4.40
C ASN A 25 -5.80 -13.71 5.63
N LEU A 26 -6.87 -13.42 6.35
CA LEU A 26 -6.81 -12.57 7.56
C LEU A 26 -6.05 -13.23 8.71
N ASN A 27 -5.99 -14.57 8.75
CA ASN A 27 -5.26 -15.30 9.80
C ASN A 27 -3.75 -15.20 9.63
N THR A 28 -3.27 -15.30 8.39
CA THR A 28 -1.85 -15.14 8.06
C THR A 28 -1.46 -13.69 7.80
N GLY A 29 -2.45 -12.82 7.57
CA GLY A 29 -2.22 -11.41 7.23
C GLY A 29 -1.62 -11.20 5.85
N ILE A 30 -2.02 -12.02 4.87
CA ILE A 30 -1.49 -11.93 3.50
C ILE A 30 -2.63 -11.67 2.52
N ALA A 31 -2.43 -10.69 1.63
CA ALA A 31 -3.24 -10.46 0.44
C ALA A 31 -2.46 -10.89 -0.81
N SER A 32 -3.08 -11.68 -1.67
CA SER A 32 -2.49 -12.18 -2.91
C SER A 32 -3.02 -11.40 -4.09
N LEU A 33 -2.13 -10.88 -4.92
CA LEU A 33 -2.46 -10.18 -6.16
C LEU A 33 -2.02 -11.01 -7.34
N TYR A 34 -2.96 -11.30 -8.20
CA TYR A 34 -2.74 -12.06 -9.43
C TYR A 34 -2.87 -11.14 -10.63
N ASP A 35 -2.22 -11.49 -11.72
CA ASP A 35 -2.31 -10.76 -12.99
C ASP A 35 -2.02 -9.26 -12.83
N THR A 36 -0.96 -8.92 -12.10
CA THR A 36 -0.58 -7.53 -11.90
C THR A 36 -0.10 -6.90 -13.21
N LYS A 37 -0.11 -5.57 -13.30
CA LYS A 37 0.36 -4.80 -14.45
C LYS A 37 1.77 -5.22 -14.91
N ASN A 38 2.60 -5.72 -14.01
CA ASN A 38 3.96 -6.19 -14.27
C ASN A 38 4.04 -7.69 -14.62
N GLY A 39 2.90 -8.40 -14.66
CA GLY A 39 2.80 -9.80 -15.05
C GLY A 39 3.23 -10.82 -13.99
N ASP A 40 3.60 -10.38 -12.79
CA ASP A 40 4.00 -11.26 -11.69
C ASP A 40 2.95 -11.26 -10.58
N ASP A 41 2.68 -12.44 -10.04
CA ASP A 41 1.88 -12.58 -8.83
C ASP A 41 2.65 -11.98 -7.64
N ARG A 42 1.92 -11.39 -6.71
CA ARG A 42 2.51 -10.71 -5.57
C ARG A 42 1.73 -10.99 -4.31
N HIS A 43 2.44 -11.32 -3.25
CA HIS A 43 1.86 -11.56 -1.93
C HIS A 43 2.26 -10.40 -1.00
N ILE A 44 1.26 -9.66 -0.53
CA ILE A 44 1.47 -8.46 0.28
C ILE A 44 1.15 -8.79 1.73
N PRO A 45 2.10 -8.62 2.66
CA PRO A 45 1.80 -8.66 4.08
C PRO A 45 0.93 -7.47 4.48
N LEU A 46 -0.14 -7.74 5.20
CA LEU A 46 -1.06 -6.72 5.69
C LEU A 46 -0.62 -6.26 7.08
N THR A 47 -0.59 -4.96 7.29
CA THR A 47 -0.38 -4.39 8.62
C THR A 47 -1.55 -4.76 9.55
N LYS A 48 -1.31 -4.75 10.86
CA LYS A 48 -2.38 -4.95 11.85
C LYS A 48 -3.55 -3.98 11.64
N LYS A 49 -3.24 -2.77 11.20
CA LYS A 49 -4.24 -1.74 10.90
C LYS A 49 -5.05 -2.09 9.65
N ALA A 50 -4.41 -2.58 8.59
CA ALA A 50 -5.11 -3.06 7.39
C ALA A 50 -6.04 -4.24 7.72
N ILE A 51 -5.56 -5.21 8.49
CA ILE A 51 -6.37 -6.34 8.96
C ILE A 51 -7.59 -5.86 9.75
N LYS A 52 -7.38 -4.94 10.69
CA LYS A 52 -8.47 -4.35 11.48
C LYS A 52 -9.50 -3.63 10.62
N LEU A 53 -9.05 -2.88 9.60
CA LEU A 53 -9.95 -2.22 8.65
C LEU A 53 -10.84 -3.24 7.92
N LEU A 54 -10.24 -4.33 7.43
CA LEU A 54 -10.95 -5.38 6.70
C LEU A 54 -11.89 -6.19 7.61
N SER A 55 -11.51 -6.45 8.85
CA SER A 55 -12.30 -7.21 9.81
C SER A 55 -13.63 -6.51 10.18
N ASN A 56 -13.73 -5.20 9.94
CA ASN A 56 -14.96 -4.44 10.17
C ASN A 56 -15.97 -4.54 9.00
N PHE A 57 -15.58 -5.16 7.88
CA PHE A 57 -16.49 -5.35 6.76
C PHE A 57 -17.34 -6.61 6.90
N THR A 58 -18.60 -6.49 6.53
CA THR A 58 -19.44 -7.66 6.27
C THR A 58 -19.13 -8.15 4.84
N GLN A 59 -18.72 -9.40 4.70
CA GLN A 59 -18.38 -9.98 3.40
C GLN A 59 -19.65 -10.37 2.64
N THR A 60 -20.32 -9.39 2.07
CA THR A 60 -21.59 -9.57 1.34
C THR A 60 -21.40 -9.68 -0.18
N THR A 61 -20.22 -9.35 -0.67
CA THR A 61 -19.85 -9.36 -2.08
C THR A 61 -18.55 -10.09 -2.29
N GLU A 62 -18.26 -10.48 -3.53
CA GLU A 62 -16.99 -11.11 -3.93
C GLU A 62 -15.82 -10.15 -3.72
N PHE A 63 -16.01 -8.88 -4.11
CA PHE A 63 -14.97 -7.85 -4.00
C PHE A 63 -14.94 -7.23 -2.61
N VAL A 64 -13.73 -6.91 -2.14
CA VAL A 64 -13.51 -6.22 -0.87
C VAL A 64 -14.07 -4.79 -0.92
N PHE A 65 -13.82 -4.10 -2.03
CA PHE A 65 -14.31 -2.75 -2.29
C PHE A 65 -15.19 -2.75 -3.55
N PRO A 66 -16.49 -3.04 -3.42
CA PRO A 66 -17.39 -3.22 -4.56
C PRO A 66 -17.84 -1.87 -5.15
N ILE A 67 -16.90 -1.06 -5.61
CA ILE A 67 -17.14 0.23 -6.25
C ILE A 67 -16.39 0.32 -7.58
N SER A 68 -16.96 1.07 -8.53
CA SER A 68 -16.29 1.31 -9.80
C SER A 68 -15.16 2.32 -9.67
N ALA A 69 -14.22 2.29 -10.64
CA ALA A 69 -13.14 3.26 -10.70
C ALA A 69 -13.67 4.71 -10.80
N ASN A 70 -14.77 4.92 -11.51
CA ASN A 70 -15.39 6.24 -11.63
C ASN A 70 -16.03 6.69 -10.30
N CYS A 71 -16.72 5.80 -9.59
CA CYS A 71 -17.25 6.10 -8.26
C CYS A 71 -16.14 6.49 -7.28
N LEU A 72 -15.03 5.77 -7.29
CA LEU A 72 -13.87 6.10 -6.46
C LEU A 72 -13.29 7.47 -6.85
N ARG A 73 -13.14 7.75 -8.14
CA ARG A 73 -12.65 9.03 -8.62
C ARG A 73 -13.52 10.19 -8.14
N LEU A 74 -14.83 10.07 -8.27
CA LEU A 74 -15.77 11.11 -7.83
C LEU A 74 -15.75 11.30 -6.30
N ALA A 75 -15.68 10.20 -5.56
CA ALA A 75 -15.59 10.26 -4.10
C ALA A 75 -14.27 10.91 -3.64
N TRP A 76 -13.18 10.62 -4.34
CA TRP A 76 -11.87 11.23 -4.09
C TRP A 76 -11.91 12.75 -4.31
N GLU A 77 -12.47 13.21 -5.44
CA GLU A 77 -12.60 14.64 -5.73
C GLU A 77 -13.48 15.35 -4.68
N ARG A 78 -14.61 14.77 -4.29
CA ARG A 78 -15.45 15.33 -3.23
C ARG A 78 -14.71 15.44 -1.89
N CYS A 79 -13.94 14.40 -1.53
CA CYS A 79 -13.15 14.37 -0.30
C CYS A 79 -12.09 15.48 -0.29
N LYS A 80 -11.35 15.63 -1.40
CA LYS A 80 -10.35 16.71 -1.55
C LYS A 80 -10.98 18.09 -1.45
N ASN A 81 -12.07 18.32 -2.17
CA ASN A 81 -12.76 19.62 -2.16
C ASN A 81 -13.26 19.97 -0.76
N LYS A 82 -13.85 19.02 -0.05
CA LYS A 82 -14.32 19.20 1.32
C LYS A 82 -13.16 19.51 2.29
N SER A 83 -11.98 18.99 2.03
CA SER A 83 -10.77 19.17 2.86
C SER A 83 -9.88 20.30 2.36
N ASN A 84 -10.29 21.06 1.33
CA ASN A 84 -9.50 22.13 0.70
C ASN A 84 -8.11 21.66 0.22
N ILE A 85 -8.00 20.41 -0.20
CA ILE A 85 -6.75 19.83 -0.72
C ILE A 85 -6.72 19.94 -2.23
N LYS A 86 -5.65 20.54 -2.77
CA LYS A 86 -5.42 20.67 -4.21
C LYS A 86 -4.19 19.89 -4.64
N GLY A 87 -4.20 19.40 -5.88
CA GLY A 87 -3.04 18.77 -6.51
C GLY A 87 -2.71 17.36 -6.02
N LEU A 88 -3.46 16.79 -5.07
CA LEU A 88 -3.25 15.44 -4.57
C LEU A 88 -3.99 14.43 -5.46
N ARG A 89 -3.26 13.44 -5.96
CA ARG A 89 -3.81 12.32 -6.75
C ARG A 89 -3.97 11.10 -5.86
N PHE A 90 -4.90 10.21 -6.19
CA PHE A 90 -5.06 8.95 -5.45
C PHE A 90 -3.77 8.10 -5.46
N HIS A 91 -3.03 8.12 -6.58
CA HIS A 91 -1.75 7.42 -6.70
C HIS A 91 -0.68 7.93 -5.71
N ASP A 92 -0.78 9.17 -5.26
CA ASP A 92 0.15 9.74 -4.28
C ASP A 92 0.05 9.06 -2.91
N LEU A 93 -1.06 8.37 -2.61
CA LEU A 93 -1.20 7.52 -1.42
C LEU A 93 -0.21 6.35 -1.45
N ARG A 94 0.11 5.83 -2.63
CA ARG A 94 1.14 4.80 -2.79
C ARG A 94 2.54 5.35 -2.54
N HIS A 95 2.82 6.58 -2.96
CA HIS A 95 4.09 7.25 -2.62
C HIS A 95 4.23 7.40 -1.11
N GLU A 96 3.16 7.82 -0.45
CA GLU A 96 3.13 7.92 1.02
C GLU A 96 3.36 6.55 1.68
N ALA A 97 2.71 5.49 1.20
CA ALA A 97 2.90 4.14 1.73
C ALA A 97 4.37 3.69 1.61
N VAL A 98 4.99 3.89 0.45
CA VAL A 98 6.40 3.52 0.22
C VAL A 98 7.33 4.30 1.16
N SER A 99 7.13 5.60 1.33
CA SER A 99 7.89 6.42 2.28
C SER A 99 7.78 5.86 3.70
N ARG A 100 6.57 5.52 4.14
CA ARG A 100 6.32 4.95 5.47
C ARG A 100 6.96 3.59 5.66
N PHE A 101 7.01 2.74 4.63
CA PHE A 101 7.71 1.46 4.72
C PHE A 101 9.20 1.65 5.01
N PHE A 102 9.84 2.61 4.38
CA PHE A 102 11.25 2.95 4.68
C PHE A 102 11.41 3.56 6.07
N GLU A 103 10.50 4.41 6.51
CA GLU A 103 10.49 4.97 7.87
C GLU A 103 10.33 3.89 8.94
N MET A 104 9.58 2.82 8.65
CA MET A 104 9.46 1.65 9.51
C MET A 104 10.71 0.75 9.49
N GLY A 105 11.70 1.08 8.69
CA GLY A 105 12.98 0.36 8.63
C GLY A 105 13.04 -0.79 7.64
N LEU A 106 12.05 -0.94 6.74
CA LEU A 106 12.12 -1.96 5.70
C LEU A 106 13.24 -1.64 4.71
N SER A 107 13.92 -2.68 4.26
CA SER A 107 14.96 -2.59 3.24
C SER A 107 14.40 -2.38 1.84
N VAL A 108 15.23 -1.97 0.89
CA VAL A 108 14.83 -1.79 -0.52
C VAL A 108 14.23 -3.08 -1.11
N PRO A 109 14.82 -4.28 -0.93
CA PRO A 109 14.21 -5.53 -1.42
C PRO A 109 12.85 -5.82 -0.79
N GLU A 110 12.68 -5.55 0.51
CA GLU A 110 11.40 -5.76 1.21
C GLU A 110 10.31 -4.83 0.68
N VAL A 111 10.64 -3.55 0.49
CA VAL A 111 9.71 -2.58 -0.09
C VAL A 111 9.38 -2.93 -1.54
N ALA A 112 10.36 -3.36 -2.33
CA ALA A 112 10.15 -3.81 -3.70
C ALA A 112 9.20 -5.01 -3.78
N LEU A 113 9.32 -5.96 -2.85
CA LEU A 113 8.43 -7.12 -2.75
C LEU A 113 6.98 -6.69 -2.50
N ILE A 114 6.76 -5.78 -1.56
CA ILE A 114 5.42 -5.29 -1.20
C ILE A 114 4.83 -4.45 -2.35
N SER A 115 5.60 -3.50 -2.86
CA SER A 115 5.13 -2.52 -3.83
C SER A 115 5.09 -3.05 -5.26
N GLY A 116 5.85 -4.11 -5.57
CA GLY A 116 5.97 -4.66 -6.90
C GLY A 116 6.80 -3.82 -7.87
N HIS A 117 7.70 -2.99 -7.37
CA HIS A 117 8.67 -2.30 -8.23
C HIS A 117 9.70 -3.28 -8.76
N LYS A 118 9.79 -3.44 -10.08
CA LYS A 118 10.82 -4.26 -10.73
C LYS A 118 12.16 -3.51 -10.80
N ASP A 119 12.11 -2.20 -11.04
CA ASP A 119 13.29 -1.34 -11.03
C ASP A 119 13.43 -0.71 -9.64
N VAL A 120 14.32 -1.29 -8.82
CA VAL A 120 14.58 -0.83 -7.45
C VAL A 120 15.16 0.59 -7.38
N ARG A 121 15.76 1.09 -8.48
CA ARG A 121 16.27 2.47 -8.56
C ARG A 121 15.17 3.49 -8.31
N GLN A 122 13.94 3.20 -8.69
CA GLN A 122 12.78 4.05 -8.43
C GLN A 122 12.48 4.22 -6.94
N LEU A 123 12.98 3.32 -6.09
CA LEU A 123 12.77 3.35 -4.64
C LEU A 123 13.82 4.19 -3.90
N PHE A 124 14.98 4.44 -4.48
CA PHE A 124 16.06 5.17 -3.81
C PHE A 124 15.68 6.60 -3.42
N ARG A 125 14.79 7.24 -4.15
CA ARG A 125 14.28 8.59 -3.82
C ARG A 125 13.54 8.65 -2.47
N TYR A 126 13.11 7.51 -1.92
CA TYR A 126 12.39 7.43 -0.64
C TYR A 126 13.29 7.06 0.53
N THR A 127 14.52 6.63 0.29
CA THR A 127 15.37 6.05 1.34
C THR A 127 15.94 7.10 2.28
N HIS A 128 16.19 8.31 1.82
CA HIS A 128 16.78 9.43 2.59
C HIS A 128 17.93 9.01 3.50
N LEU A 129 18.80 8.10 2.99
CA LEU A 129 19.90 7.54 3.74
C LEU A 129 20.91 8.62 4.08
N LYS A 130 21.20 8.78 5.37
CA LYS A 130 22.25 9.64 5.89
C LYS A 130 23.25 8.79 6.68
N PRO A 131 24.55 9.09 6.63
CA PRO A 131 25.55 8.36 7.42
C PRO A 131 25.21 8.30 8.90
N GLU A 132 24.65 9.38 9.45
CA GLU A 132 24.25 9.48 10.86
C GLU A 132 23.22 8.40 11.25
N ASN A 133 22.32 8.06 10.34
CA ASN A 133 21.31 7.03 10.57
C ASN A 133 21.92 5.61 10.62
N LEU A 134 23.11 5.43 10.04
CA LEU A 134 23.80 4.15 10.04
C LEU A 134 24.60 3.92 11.34
N ILE A 135 25.03 4.98 12.02
CA ILE A 135 25.83 4.88 13.26
C ILE A 135 25.05 4.06 14.31
N ALA A 136 23.76 4.35 14.50
CA ALA A 136 22.92 3.63 15.45
C ALA A 136 22.78 2.14 15.11
N LYS A 137 22.71 1.80 13.81
CA LYS A 137 22.67 0.41 13.35
C LYS A 137 24.00 -0.31 13.58
N TYR A 138 25.13 0.34 13.30
CA TYR A 138 26.47 -0.23 13.56
C TYR A 138 26.71 -0.46 15.05
N SER A 139 26.29 0.47 15.91
CA SER A 139 26.46 0.36 17.36
C SER A 139 25.71 -0.84 17.96
N ASN A 140 24.67 -1.34 17.31
CA ASN A 140 23.93 -2.53 17.73
C ASN A 140 24.54 -3.85 17.23
N ILE A 141 25.50 -3.79 16.28
CA ILE A 141 26.16 -4.97 15.70
C ILE A 141 27.52 -5.23 16.36
N PHE A 142 28.17 -4.20 16.84
CA PHE A 142 29.47 -4.22 17.49
C PHE A 142 29.38 -3.73 18.94
#